data_5280f4bb6947670f42626b140b1fa617
#
_entry.id   5280f4bb6947670f42626b140b1fa617
#
_cell.length_a   1.000
_cell.length_b   1.000
_cell.length_c   1.000
_cell.angle_alpha   90.00
_cell.angle_beta   90.00
_cell.angle_gamma   90.00
#
_symmetry.space_group_name_H-M   'P 1'
#
loop_
_entity.id
_entity.type
_entity.pdbx_description
1 polymer ?
#
loop_
_entity_poly.entity_id
_entity_poly.type
_entity_poly.pdbx_seq_one_letter_code
_entity_poly.pdbx_strand_id
1 'polypeptide(L)'
;MKRYLHSALLLILTLLLSSQILAPDTSGNNGMLSGDDSGILVYSFSIMDMIAAPTWRITQEAMEEATELGADVIILHLNTYGGEVSAADSIRTKLLNSPIPVHVFIDDNAASAGALISIACDSIYMKAGGKIGAATVVNQTGEQVPDKYQSYMRATMRATAEAHGKDTIISGGDTLLVWHRNPAIAEAMVDPKLFVEGVSDTGQVLTFTASEAMENGYCEGIAENMEDVIRQLGIKEYTLKSYTPSGMDKVIGFLINPVLSGVLIMIIIGGIYFELQSPGIGFPLIASILAALLYFAPLYLEGMAENWELIIFIVGIILVMVEVFAIPGFGVAGVAGIIAMVTGLTLSLVDNVVFENPEFSGEGLGILMKSLSLVLVSMLFGLILSLWATRKLMTTTAFSNLSLKSEQQVSDGFIGVEIEGGTLVGESGTAHTVLRPSGKVMVRGKLYDAKSEYGLIDRGDPIKVIRFESGQVYVVKE
;
A
#
# COMPACT_ATOMS: atom_id res chain seq x y z
N MET A 1 6.18 12.99 29.00
CA MET A 1 5.54 11.94 28.21
C MET A 1 4.03 12.20 28.01
N LYS A 2 3.20 12.31 29.06
CA LYS A 2 1.76 12.62 28.89
C LYS A 2 1.46 13.88 28.07
N ARG A 3 2.24 14.95 28.18
CA ARG A 3 2.02 16.21 27.42
C ARG A 3 2.27 16.04 25.90
N TYR A 4 3.25 15.28 25.48
CA TYR A 4 3.55 15.07 24.05
C TYR A 4 2.59 14.06 23.40
N LEU A 5 2.11 13.07 24.17
CA LEU A 5 1.08 12.14 23.71
C LEU A 5 -0.26 12.87 23.49
N HIS A 6 -0.61 13.80 24.40
CA HIS A 6 -1.80 14.65 24.23
C HIS A 6 -1.65 15.60 23.04
N SER A 7 -0.45 16.16 22.81
CA SER A 7 -0.21 17.04 21.67
C SER A 7 -0.24 16.30 20.34
N ALA A 8 0.31 15.07 20.26
CA ALA A 8 0.24 14.24 19.08
C ALA A 8 -1.19 13.73 18.81
N LEU A 9 -1.90 13.33 19.86
CA LEU A 9 -3.31 12.92 19.75
C LEU A 9 -4.20 14.11 19.36
N LEU A 10 -3.92 15.31 19.89
CA LEU A 10 -4.62 16.55 19.53
C LEU A 10 -4.32 16.94 18.08
N LEU A 11 -3.08 16.75 17.60
CA LEU A 11 -2.70 17.02 16.20
C LEU A 11 -3.39 16.06 15.22
N ILE A 12 -3.48 14.77 15.57
CA ILE A 12 -4.20 13.78 14.78
C ILE A 12 -5.71 14.06 14.82
N LEU A 13 -6.25 14.42 15.97
CA LEU A 13 -7.66 14.78 16.13
C LEU A 13 -8.01 16.08 15.39
N THR A 14 -7.11 17.06 15.37
CA THR A 14 -7.27 18.31 14.61
C THR A 14 -7.14 18.06 13.11
N LEU A 15 -6.28 17.15 12.66
CA LEU A 15 -6.21 16.72 11.26
C LEU A 15 -7.48 15.96 10.83
N LEU A 16 -8.03 15.10 11.69
CA LEU A 16 -9.29 14.40 11.44
C LEU A 16 -10.50 15.35 11.49
N LEU A 17 -10.50 16.33 12.38
CA LEU A 17 -11.54 17.36 12.46
C LEU A 17 -11.42 18.41 11.37
N SER A 18 -10.22 18.71 10.87
CA SER A 18 -10.05 19.61 9.72
C SER A 18 -10.52 19.00 8.41
N SER A 19 -10.56 17.67 8.30
CA SER A 19 -11.17 16.99 7.15
C SER A 19 -12.71 17.13 7.12
N GLN A 20 -13.34 17.38 8.28
CA GLN A 20 -14.77 17.67 8.34
C GLN A 20 -15.11 19.16 8.11
N ILE A 21 -14.12 20.05 8.22
CA ILE A 21 -14.32 21.51 8.02
C ILE A 21 -14.09 21.87 6.53
N LEU A 22 -13.56 20.96 5.71
CA LEU A 22 -13.49 21.09 4.25
C LEU A 22 -14.63 20.32 3.54
N ALA A 23 -15.76 20.14 4.18
CA ALA A 23 -17.00 19.92 3.47
C ALA A 23 -17.24 21.17 2.62
N PRO A 24 -17.45 21.05 1.30
CA PRO A 24 -17.79 22.21 0.49
C PRO A 24 -19.02 22.86 1.09
N ASP A 25 -18.94 24.17 1.25
CA ASP A 25 -20.02 24.99 1.73
C ASP A 25 -21.24 24.82 0.79
N THR A 26 -22.15 23.91 1.12
CA THR A 26 -23.42 23.71 0.45
C THR A 26 -24.44 24.79 0.86
N SER A 27 -23.95 25.95 1.29
CA SER A 27 -24.76 27.16 1.41
C SER A 27 -24.74 27.99 0.11
N GLY A 28 -24.75 27.32 -1.01
CA GLY A 28 -25.03 27.85 -2.33
C GLY A 28 -26.46 27.52 -2.74
N ASN A 29 -27.40 28.33 -2.24
CA ASN A 29 -28.73 28.51 -2.85
C ASN A 29 -29.62 27.25 -2.96
N ASN A 30 -30.20 26.81 -1.83
CA ASN A 30 -31.46 26.10 -1.85
C ASN A 30 -32.57 27.05 -2.40
N GLY A 31 -32.40 27.50 -3.64
CA GLY A 31 -33.49 27.88 -4.48
C GLY A 31 -34.24 26.60 -4.80
N MET A 32 -35.44 26.45 -4.27
CA MET A 32 -36.41 25.52 -4.79
C MET A 32 -36.39 25.61 -6.32
N LEU A 33 -35.82 24.61 -6.98
CA LEU A 33 -36.09 24.33 -8.38
C LEU A 33 -37.50 23.71 -8.47
N SER A 34 -38.47 24.54 -8.26
CA SER A 34 -39.83 24.36 -8.77
C SER A 34 -39.86 24.99 -10.13
N GLY A 35 -39.76 24.24 -11.18
CA GLY A 35 -39.87 24.69 -12.56
C GLY A 35 -39.16 23.70 -13.47
N ASP A 36 -39.92 22.83 -14.05
CA ASP A 36 -39.89 22.21 -15.36
C ASP A 36 -38.68 22.66 -16.26
N ASP A 37 -37.45 22.30 -15.85
CA ASP A 37 -36.27 22.41 -16.69
C ASP A 37 -36.02 21.00 -17.26
N SER A 38 -36.82 20.67 -18.29
CA SER A 38 -36.83 19.39 -19.01
C SER A 38 -35.65 19.27 -19.96
N GLY A 39 -34.46 19.59 -19.49
CA GLY A 39 -33.21 19.30 -20.18
C GLY A 39 -32.80 17.86 -19.93
N ILE A 40 -32.34 17.16 -20.97
CA ILE A 40 -31.78 15.82 -20.89
C ILE A 40 -30.55 15.84 -19.98
N LEU A 41 -30.50 14.98 -18.94
CA LEU A 41 -29.32 14.82 -18.08
C LEU A 41 -28.35 13.82 -18.72
N VAL A 42 -27.26 14.33 -19.24
CA VAL A 42 -26.13 13.53 -19.74
C VAL A 42 -25.12 13.34 -18.60
N TYR A 43 -24.86 12.09 -18.28
CA TYR A 43 -23.85 11.75 -17.28
C TYR A 43 -22.61 11.18 -17.98
N SER A 44 -21.40 11.55 -17.52
CA SER A 44 -20.17 11.05 -18.11
C SER A 44 -19.21 10.54 -17.08
N PHE A 45 -18.45 9.49 -17.42
CA PHE A 45 -17.30 9.03 -16.66
C PHE A 45 -16.18 8.60 -17.60
N SER A 46 -14.96 8.50 -17.09
CA SER A 46 -13.78 8.24 -17.90
C SER A 46 -13.00 7.01 -17.41
N ILE A 47 -12.54 6.21 -18.38
CA ILE A 47 -11.56 5.14 -18.18
C ILE A 47 -10.36 5.47 -19.05
N MET A 48 -9.28 6.00 -18.43
CA MET A 48 -8.06 6.47 -19.09
C MET A 48 -6.83 5.61 -18.78
N ASP A 49 -7.00 4.58 -17.95
CA ASP A 49 -5.94 3.73 -17.45
C ASP A 49 -6.15 2.26 -17.86
N MET A 50 -5.28 1.40 -17.38
CA MET A 50 -5.39 -0.05 -17.53
C MET A 50 -6.68 -0.55 -16.85
N ILE A 51 -7.37 -1.50 -17.50
CA ILE A 51 -8.55 -2.14 -16.95
C ILE A 51 -8.14 -3.11 -15.84
N ALA A 52 -8.56 -2.80 -14.62
CA ALA A 52 -8.26 -3.56 -13.40
C ALA A 52 -9.34 -3.31 -12.33
N ALA A 53 -9.18 -3.85 -11.14
CA ALA A 53 -10.13 -3.67 -10.04
C ALA A 53 -10.50 -2.19 -9.76
N PRO A 54 -9.57 -1.21 -9.76
CA PRO A 54 -9.91 0.20 -9.57
C PRO A 54 -10.84 0.76 -10.66
N THR A 55 -10.64 0.40 -11.93
CA THR A 55 -11.51 0.84 -13.02
C THR A 55 -12.89 0.20 -12.97
N TRP A 56 -12.97 -1.04 -12.51
CA TRP A 56 -14.24 -1.69 -12.23
C TRP A 56 -15.02 -0.95 -11.13
N ARG A 57 -14.37 -0.59 -10.02
CA ARG A 57 -14.99 0.18 -8.94
C ARG A 57 -15.49 1.53 -9.41
N ILE A 58 -14.67 2.31 -10.13
CA ILE A 58 -15.06 3.59 -10.73
C ILE A 58 -16.30 3.41 -11.62
N THR A 59 -16.35 2.34 -12.42
CA THR A 59 -17.52 2.07 -13.28
C THR A 59 -18.77 1.79 -12.45
N GLN A 60 -18.66 0.99 -11.37
CA GLN A 60 -19.80 0.73 -10.48
C GLN A 60 -20.33 2.02 -9.86
N GLU A 61 -19.47 2.81 -9.24
CA GLU A 61 -19.84 4.06 -8.57
C GLU A 61 -20.44 5.08 -9.56
N ALA A 62 -19.83 5.22 -10.74
CA ALA A 62 -20.35 6.13 -11.77
C ALA A 62 -21.72 5.71 -12.29
N MET A 63 -21.92 4.40 -12.51
CA MET A 63 -23.22 3.88 -12.98
C MET A 63 -24.30 3.97 -11.89
N GLU A 64 -23.95 3.81 -10.62
CA GLU A 64 -24.84 3.99 -9.48
C GLU A 64 -25.21 5.46 -9.32
N GLU A 65 -24.24 6.38 -9.34
CA GLU A 65 -24.48 7.82 -9.27
C GLU A 65 -25.37 8.30 -10.45
N ALA A 66 -25.08 7.82 -11.67
CA ALA A 66 -25.93 8.14 -12.84
C ALA A 66 -27.38 7.70 -12.63
N THR A 67 -27.59 6.52 -12.06
CA THR A 67 -28.93 5.98 -11.76
C THR A 67 -29.62 6.76 -10.66
N GLU A 68 -28.94 7.11 -9.59
CA GLU A 68 -29.45 7.90 -8.47
C GLU A 68 -29.87 9.31 -8.91
N LEU A 69 -29.12 9.88 -9.84
CA LEU A 69 -29.40 11.20 -10.40
C LEU A 69 -30.51 11.19 -11.45
N GLY A 70 -30.93 10.01 -11.91
CA GLY A 70 -31.90 9.87 -12.99
C GLY A 70 -31.34 10.35 -14.33
N ALA A 71 -30.09 10.03 -14.65
CA ALA A 71 -29.50 10.37 -15.93
C ALA A 71 -30.27 9.72 -17.10
N ASP A 72 -30.46 10.46 -18.17
CA ASP A 72 -31.15 10.00 -19.40
C ASP A 72 -30.16 9.25 -20.32
N VAL A 73 -28.88 9.63 -20.29
CA VAL A 73 -27.84 9.11 -21.15
C VAL A 73 -26.53 9.09 -20.40
N ILE A 74 -25.73 8.00 -20.59
CA ILE A 74 -24.38 7.89 -20.07
C ILE A 74 -23.38 7.92 -21.23
N ILE A 75 -22.30 8.69 -21.08
CA ILE A 75 -21.16 8.70 -22.00
C ILE A 75 -19.92 8.21 -21.28
N LEU A 76 -19.40 7.08 -21.73
CA LEU A 76 -18.11 6.55 -21.31
C LEU A 76 -16.99 7.17 -22.18
N HIS A 77 -16.10 7.95 -21.60
CA HIS A 77 -14.89 8.43 -22.26
C HIS A 77 -13.76 7.40 -22.05
N LEU A 78 -13.33 6.77 -23.13
CA LEU A 78 -12.45 5.60 -23.08
C LEU A 78 -11.12 5.86 -23.80
N ASN A 79 -10.01 5.60 -23.11
CA ASN A 79 -8.69 5.49 -23.72
C ASN A 79 -7.85 4.46 -22.92
N THR A 80 -7.76 3.24 -23.45
CA THR A 80 -7.05 2.15 -22.76
C THR A 80 -6.38 1.19 -23.71
N TYR A 81 -5.26 0.65 -23.30
CA TYR A 81 -4.57 -0.46 -23.99
C TYR A 81 -5.08 -1.84 -23.55
N GLY A 82 -6.06 -1.91 -22.65
CA GLY A 82 -6.63 -3.14 -22.13
C GLY A 82 -6.27 -3.38 -20.66
N GLY A 83 -6.33 -4.63 -20.25
CA GLY A 83 -6.04 -5.02 -18.86
C GLY A 83 -6.61 -6.39 -18.51
N GLU A 84 -7.06 -6.56 -17.27
CA GLU A 84 -7.53 -7.83 -16.73
C GLU A 84 -8.86 -8.27 -17.33
N VAL A 85 -8.93 -9.55 -17.71
CA VAL A 85 -10.12 -10.16 -18.32
C VAL A 85 -11.31 -10.15 -17.36
N SER A 86 -11.08 -10.42 -16.08
CA SER A 86 -12.13 -10.45 -15.05
C SER A 86 -12.77 -9.09 -14.83
N ALA A 87 -11.96 -8.03 -14.70
CA ALA A 87 -12.44 -6.66 -14.58
C ALA A 87 -13.18 -6.20 -15.86
N ALA A 88 -12.64 -6.55 -17.04
CA ALA A 88 -13.26 -6.25 -18.32
C ALA A 88 -14.64 -6.92 -18.48
N ASP A 89 -14.75 -8.19 -18.08
CA ASP A 89 -16.03 -8.93 -18.16
C ASP A 89 -17.06 -8.38 -17.18
N SER A 90 -16.63 -7.95 -15.98
CA SER A 90 -17.49 -7.28 -15.01
C SER A 90 -18.02 -5.95 -15.54
N ILE A 91 -17.14 -5.10 -16.10
CA ILE A 91 -17.51 -3.82 -16.73
C ILE A 91 -18.46 -4.08 -17.90
N ARG A 92 -18.12 -4.98 -18.83
CA ARG A 92 -18.97 -5.38 -19.94
C ARG A 92 -20.40 -5.76 -19.48
N THR A 93 -20.45 -6.62 -18.47
CA THR A 93 -21.75 -7.10 -17.94
C THR A 93 -22.56 -5.96 -17.34
N LYS A 94 -21.94 -5.04 -16.63
CA LYS A 94 -22.62 -3.87 -16.03
C LYS A 94 -23.16 -2.95 -17.13
N LEU A 95 -22.38 -2.68 -18.18
CA LEU A 95 -22.79 -1.82 -19.30
C LEU A 95 -23.93 -2.43 -20.12
N LEU A 96 -23.81 -3.72 -20.50
CA LEU A 96 -24.87 -4.43 -21.25
C LEU A 96 -26.20 -4.51 -20.52
N ASN A 97 -26.19 -4.52 -19.18
CA ASN A 97 -27.41 -4.58 -18.38
C ASN A 97 -27.81 -3.21 -17.82
N SER A 98 -27.26 -2.14 -18.34
CA SER A 98 -27.63 -0.79 -17.92
C SER A 98 -29.07 -0.46 -18.30
N PRO A 99 -29.91 0.06 -17.38
CA PRO A 99 -31.22 0.58 -17.74
C PRO A 99 -31.16 1.93 -18.47
N ILE A 100 -30.00 2.60 -18.41
CA ILE A 100 -29.75 3.89 -19.05
C ILE A 100 -28.85 3.64 -20.26
N PRO A 101 -29.16 4.18 -21.44
CA PRO A 101 -28.32 4.03 -22.63
C PRO A 101 -26.87 4.48 -22.37
N VAL A 102 -25.92 3.64 -22.73
CA VAL A 102 -24.48 3.92 -22.57
C VAL A 102 -23.83 4.05 -23.93
N HIS A 103 -23.26 5.20 -24.20
CA HIS A 103 -22.48 5.46 -25.41
C HIS A 103 -21.02 5.60 -25.05
N VAL A 104 -20.11 5.00 -25.86
CA VAL A 104 -18.67 5.17 -25.63
C VAL A 104 -18.08 6.17 -26.62
N PHE A 105 -17.23 7.07 -26.11
CA PHE A 105 -16.35 7.89 -26.90
C PHE A 105 -14.91 7.42 -26.75
N ILE A 106 -14.36 6.85 -27.81
CA ILE A 106 -12.97 6.38 -27.87
C ILE A 106 -12.07 7.53 -28.31
N ASP A 107 -11.19 8.00 -27.40
CA ASP A 107 -10.24 9.06 -27.72
C ASP A 107 -9.14 8.54 -28.67
N ASP A 108 -8.18 7.74 -28.15
CA ASP A 108 -7.10 7.20 -28.96
C ASP A 108 -7.12 5.66 -29.08
N ASN A 109 -7.38 4.96 -28.00
CA ASN A 109 -7.25 3.51 -27.95
C ASN A 109 -8.41 2.83 -27.22
N ALA A 110 -8.99 1.83 -27.83
CA ALA A 110 -9.84 0.83 -27.22
C ALA A 110 -9.28 -0.56 -27.57
N ALA A 111 -8.08 -0.86 -27.06
CA ALA A 111 -7.42 -2.13 -27.35
C ALA A 111 -7.78 -3.20 -26.31
N SER A 112 -7.79 -4.49 -26.75
CA SER A 112 -8.01 -5.64 -25.87
C SER A 112 -9.31 -5.52 -25.04
N ALA A 113 -9.22 -5.44 -23.71
CA ALA A 113 -10.37 -5.22 -22.83
C ALA A 113 -11.18 -3.96 -23.22
N GLY A 114 -10.53 -2.92 -23.75
CA GLY A 114 -11.20 -1.71 -24.24
C GLY A 114 -12.14 -2.00 -25.41
N ALA A 115 -11.78 -2.90 -26.32
CA ALA A 115 -12.66 -3.32 -27.41
C ALA A 115 -13.89 -4.05 -26.87
N LEU A 116 -13.73 -4.97 -25.94
CA LEU A 116 -14.83 -5.69 -25.31
C LEU A 116 -15.81 -4.73 -24.59
N ILE A 117 -15.29 -3.78 -23.84
CA ILE A 117 -16.06 -2.75 -23.14
C ILE A 117 -16.81 -1.87 -24.14
N SER A 118 -16.13 -1.46 -25.22
CA SER A 118 -16.76 -0.62 -26.25
C SER A 118 -17.90 -1.34 -26.96
N ILE A 119 -17.72 -2.62 -27.31
CA ILE A 119 -18.75 -3.44 -27.97
C ILE A 119 -19.98 -3.62 -27.04
N ALA A 120 -19.80 -3.57 -25.73
CA ALA A 120 -20.88 -3.67 -24.76
C ALA A 120 -21.74 -2.40 -24.67
N CYS A 121 -21.30 -1.28 -25.19
CA CYS A 121 -22.05 -0.02 -25.20
C CYS A 121 -23.06 0.03 -26.35
N ASP A 122 -24.14 0.79 -26.20
CA ASP A 122 -25.19 0.92 -27.20
C ASP A 122 -24.69 1.58 -28.50
N SER A 123 -23.79 2.56 -28.42
CA SER A 123 -23.15 3.17 -29.59
C SER A 123 -21.70 3.49 -29.31
N ILE A 124 -20.89 3.44 -30.37
CA ILE A 124 -19.45 3.70 -30.33
C ILE A 124 -19.14 4.92 -31.18
N TYR A 125 -18.59 5.93 -30.57
CA TYR A 125 -18.04 7.11 -31.24
C TYR A 125 -16.53 7.12 -31.09
N MET A 126 -15.82 7.53 -32.14
CA MET A 126 -14.37 7.49 -32.13
C MET A 126 -13.79 8.82 -32.60
N LYS A 127 -12.66 9.20 -32.01
CA LYS A 127 -11.84 10.27 -32.57
C LYS A 127 -11.18 9.79 -33.87
N ALA A 128 -10.90 10.70 -34.79
CA ALA A 128 -10.33 10.36 -36.10
C ALA A 128 -9.06 9.50 -36.04
N GLY A 129 -8.24 9.65 -34.98
CA GLY A 129 -7.04 8.83 -34.73
C GLY A 129 -7.29 7.58 -33.90
N GLY A 130 -8.52 7.34 -33.47
CA GLY A 130 -8.89 6.25 -32.56
C GLY A 130 -8.77 4.86 -33.23
N LYS A 131 -8.56 3.85 -32.38
CA LYS A 131 -8.42 2.43 -32.77
C LYS A 131 -9.22 1.55 -31.83
N ILE A 132 -9.81 0.47 -32.38
CA ILE A 132 -10.56 -0.53 -31.63
C ILE A 132 -10.20 -1.93 -32.11
N GLY A 133 -9.94 -2.88 -31.21
CA GLY A 133 -9.63 -4.27 -31.53
C GLY A 133 -8.46 -4.84 -30.75
N ALA A 134 -7.65 -5.69 -31.39
CA ALA A 134 -6.48 -6.35 -30.80
C ALA A 134 -6.79 -7.05 -29.46
N ALA A 135 -7.84 -7.86 -29.40
CA ALA A 135 -8.36 -8.46 -28.17
C ALA A 135 -7.85 -9.89 -27.91
N THR A 136 -6.78 -10.33 -28.57
CA THR A 136 -6.09 -11.58 -28.25
C THR A 136 -5.65 -11.57 -26.80
N VAL A 137 -5.99 -12.61 -26.06
CA VAL A 137 -5.55 -12.73 -24.65
C VAL A 137 -4.08 -13.07 -24.63
N VAL A 138 -3.31 -12.18 -24.04
CA VAL A 138 -1.87 -12.34 -23.87
C VAL A 138 -1.55 -12.32 -22.39
N ASN A 139 -0.45 -12.97 -22.05
CA ASN A 139 0.13 -12.82 -20.74
C ASN A 139 0.87 -11.46 -20.64
N GLN A 140 1.42 -11.09 -19.47
CA GLN A 140 2.11 -9.81 -19.28
C GLN A 140 3.41 -9.69 -20.11
N THR A 141 4.01 -10.78 -20.64
CA THR A 141 5.14 -10.72 -21.58
C THR A 141 4.70 -10.47 -23.02
N GLY A 142 3.38 -10.42 -23.27
CA GLY A 142 2.83 -10.27 -24.60
C GLY A 142 2.71 -11.58 -25.37
N GLU A 143 2.95 -12.75 -24.74
CA GLU A 143 2.76 -14.04 -25.36
C GLU A 143 1.31 -14.49 -25.26
N GLN A 144 0.82 -15.18 -26.30
CA GLN A 144 -0.54 -15.70 -26.30
C GLN A 144 -0.73 -16.79 -25.24
N VAL A 145 -1.78 -16.66 -24.44
CA VAL A 145 -2.17 -17.68 -23.47
C VAL A 145 -2.78 -18.92 -24.18
N PRO A 146 -2.86 -20.08 -23.49
CA PRO A 146 -3.44 -21.31 -24.05
C PRO A 146 -4.82 -21.14 -24.70
N ASP A 147 -5.14 -21.92 -25.72
CA ASP A 147 -6.34 -21.76 -26.56
C ASP A 147 -7.66 -21.78 -25.75
N LYS A 148 -7.74 -22.43 -24.60
CA LYS A 148 -8.95 -22.40 -23.76
C LYS A 148 -9.36 -20.98 -23.36
N TYR A 149 -8.39 -20.13 -23.07
CA TYR A 149 -8.64 -18.71 -22.71
C TYR A 149 -8.98 -17.88 -23.95
N GLN A 150 -8.31 -18.17 -25.07
CA GLN A 150 -8.66 -17.55 -26.34
C GLN A 150 -10.08 -17.95 -26.78
N SER A 151 -10.46 -19.20 -26.61
CA SER A 151 -11.81 -19.69 -26.90
C SER A 151 -12.87 -19.01 -26.03
N TYR A 152 -12.57 -18.81 -24.72
CA TYR A 152 -13.47 -18.07 -23.86
C TYR A 152 -13.63 -16.62 -24.32
N MET A 153 -12.53 -15.93 -24.61
CA MET A 153 -12.59 -14.53 -25.07
C MET A 153 -13.30 -14.38 -26.41
N ARG A 154 -13.06 -15.30 -27.38
CA ARG A 154 -13.79 -15.34 -28.64
C ARG A 154 -15.31 -15.42 -28.41
N ALA A 155 -15.72 -16.37 -27.55
CA ALA A 155 -17.13 -16.52 -27.19
C ALA A 155 -17.71 -15.29 -26.51
N THR A 156 -16.98 -14.67 -25.59
CA THR A 156 -17.38 -13.47 -24.90
C THR A 156 -17.57 -12.28 -25.86
N MET A 157 -16.61 -12.03 -26.74
CA MET A 157 -16.68 -10.97 -27.74
C MET A 157 -17.86 -11.17 -28.68
N ARG A 158 -18.05 -12.39 -29.18
CA ARG A 158 -19.18 -12.76 -30.06
C ARG A 158 -20.53 -12.56 -29.34
N ALA A 159 -20.67 -13.11 -28.13
CA ALA A 159 -21.92 -12.99 -27.36
C ALA A 159 -22.24 -11.52 -27.00
N THR A 160 -21.23 -10.69 -26.77
CA THR A 160 -21.41 -9.25 -26.53
C THR A 160 -21.95 -8.53 -27.76
N ALA A 161 -21.41 -8.83 -28.93
CA ALA A 161 -21.92 -8.28 -30.20
C ALA A 161 -23.35 -8.78 -30.53
N GLU A 162 -23.63 -10.07 -30.27
CA GLU A 162 -24.95 -10.68 -30.47
C GLU A 162 -26.02 -10.09 -29.55
N ALA A 163 -25.64 -9.63 -28.35
CA ALA A 163 -26.58 -9.06 -27.37
C ALA A 163 -27.29 -7.80 -27.86
N HIS A 164 -26.69 -7.03 -28.76
CA HIS A 164 -27.31 -5.87 -29.40
C HIS A 164 -28.34 -6.23 -30.47
N GLY A 165 -28.47 -7.50 -30.83
CA GLY A 165 -29.47 -7.99 -31.76
C GLY A 165 -29.22 -7.63 -33.23
N LYS A 166 -30.33 -7.53 -33.99
CA LYS A 166 -30.30 -7.27 -35.43
C LYS A 166 -31.16 -6.09 -35.81
N ASP A 167 -30.63 -5.26 -36.67
CA ASP A 167 -31.34 -4.17 -37.30
C ASP A 167 -32.14 -4.63 -38.53
N THR A 168 -33.24 -3.98 -38.76
CA THR A 168 -34.08 -4.20 -39.92
C THR A 168 -33.77 -3.16 -40.98
N ILE A 169 -33.17 -3.59 -42.10
CA ILE A 169 -32.85 -2.75 -43.25
C ILE A 169 -33.86 -3.04 -44.36
N ILE A 170 -34.54 -2.02 -44.89
CA ILE A 170 -35.41 -2.15 -46.06
C ILE A 170 -34.61 -1.71 -47.28
N SER A 171 -34.31 -2.67 -48.17
CA SER A 171 -33.57 -2.42 -49.42
C SER A 171 -34.34 -2.99 -50.57
N GLY A 172 -34.72 -2.17 -51.59
CA GLY A 172 -35.39 -2.60 -52.81
C GLY A 172 -36.77 -3.24 -52.60
N GLY A 173 -37.41 -3.07 -51.45
CA GLY A 173 -38.69 -3.71 -51.10
C GLY A 173 -38.59 -4.99 -50.30
N ASP A 174 -37.37 -5.50 -50.11
CA ASP A 174 -37.07 -6.67 -49.28
C ASP A 174 -36.62 -6.19 -47.86
N THR A 175 -37.01 -6.96 -46.83
CA THR A 175 -36.61 -6.72 -45.44
C THR A 175 -35.43 -7.64 -45.10
N LEU A 176 -34.29 -7.05 -44.85
CA LEU A 176 -33.08 -7.75 -44.43
C LEU A 176 -32.83 -7.53 -42.94
N LEU A 177 -32.53 -8.63 -42.20
CA LEU A 177 -32.08 -8.59 -40.84
C LEU A 177 -30.56 -8.65 -40.81
N VAL A 178 -29.91 -7.57 -40.41
CA VAL A 178 -28.47 -7.45 -40.35
C VAL A 178 -28.08 -7.31 -38.88
N TRP A 179 -26.99 -7.92 -38.45
CA TRP A 179 -26.48 -7.69 -37.09
C TRP A 179 -26.17 -6.23 -36.87
N HIS A 180 -26.59 -5.67 -35.73
CA HIS A 180 -26.21 -4.32 -35.30
C HIS A 180 -24.67 -4.22 -35.28
N ARG A 181 -24.01 -5.18 -34.64
CA ARG A 181 -22.55 -5.43 -34.75
C ARG A 181 -22.31 -6.85 -35.20
N ASN A 182 -21.55 -7.05 -36.25
CA ASN A 182 -21.29 -8.39 -36.79
C ASN A 182 -20.45 -9.23 -35.81
N PRO A 183 -20.99 -10.33 -35.22
CA PRO A 183 -20.29 -11.13 -34.23
C PRO A 183 -18.98 -11.77 -34.75
N ALA A 184 -18.88 -12.03 -36.05
CA ALA A 184 -17.65 -12.58 -36.65
C ALA A 184 -16.49 -11.54 -36.62
N ILE A 185 -16.81 -10.26 -36.77
CA ILE A 185 -15.84 -9.17 -36.64
C ILE A 185 -15.31 -9.09 -35.20
N ALA A 186 -16.20 -9.15 -34.19
CA ALA A 186 -15.80 -9.19 -32.78
C ALA A 186 -14.87 -10.38 -32.48
N GLU A 187 -15.18 -11.55 -33.01
CA GLU A 187 -14.35 -12.76 -32.86
C GLU A 187 -13.00 -12.63 -33.58
N ALA A 188 -12.94 -11.98 -34.77
CA ALA A 188 -11.70 -11.73 -35.50
C ALA A 188 -10.75 -10.76 -34.77
N MET A 189 -11.25 -9.94 -33.86
CA MET A 189 -10.40 -9.12 -32.95
C MET A 189 -9.62 -9.95 -31.95
N VAL A 190 -9.98 -11.24 -31.75
CA VAL A 190 -9.28 -12.20 -30.89
C VAL A 190 -8.50 -13.23 -31.66
N ASP A 191 -9.09 -13.79 -32.70
CA ASP A 191 -8.55 -14.95 -33.42
C ASP A 191 -7.93 -14.57 -34.77
N PRO A 192 -6.59 -14.64 -34.89
CA PRO A 192 -5.92 -14.36 -36.17
C PRO A 192 -6.21 -15.38 -37.25
N LYS A 193 -6.85 -16.51 -36.93
CA LYS A 193 -7.19 -17.56 -37.94
C LYS A 193 -8.53 -17.32 -38.60
N LEU A 194 -9.35 -16.43 -38.04
CA LEU A 194 -10.69 -16.20 -38.58
C LEU A 194 -10.62 -15.27 -39.78
N PHE A 195 -11.15 -15.77 -40.92
CA PHE A 195 -11.34 -14.96 -42.11
C PHE A 195 -12.72 -14.31 -42.09
N VAL A 196 -12.77 -13.00 -42.30
CA VAL A 196 -14.02 -12.25 -42.48
C VAL A 196 -13.92 -11.54 -43.82
N GLU A 197 -14.76 -11.97 -44.78
CA GLU A 197 -14.72 -11.49 -46.16
C GLU A 197 -14.80 -9.96 -46.25
N GLY A 198 -13.82 -9.35 -46.93
CA GLY A 198 -13.75 -7.89 -47.09
C GLY A 198 -13.28 -7.12 -45.84
N VAL A 199 -12.99 -7.79 -44.71
CA VAL A 199 -12.66 -7.15 -43.44
C VAL A 199 -11.31 -7.62 -42.88
N SER A 200 -11.08 -8.93 -42.80
CA SER A 200 -9.88 -9.47 -42.16
C SER A 200 -9.34 -10.69 -42.90
N ASP A 201 -8.05 -10.71 -43.17
CA ASP A 201 -7.32 -11.86 -43.70
C ASP A 201 -6.85 -12.79 -42.58
N THR A 202 -6.66 -14.07 -42.93
CA THR A 202 -6.09 -15.05 -42.00
C THR A 202 -4.64 -14.73 -41.68
N GLY A 203 -4.27 -14.87 -40.39
CA GLY A 203 -2.91 -14.66 -39.90
C GLY A 203 -2.70 -13.32 -39.21
N GLN A 204 -3.74 -12.47 -39.15
CA GLN A 204 -3.67 -11.15 -38.48
C GLN A 204 -4.84 -10.98 -37.51
N VAL A 205 -4.58 -10.40 -36.36
CA VAL A 205 -5.61 -10.00 -35.40
C VAL A 205 -6.22 -8.70 -35.87
N LEU A 206 -7.54 -8.62 -35.91
CA LEU A 206 -8.24 -7.46 -36.39
C LEU A 206 -8.13 -6.25 -35.41
N THR A 207 -7.78 -5.11 -35.96
CA THR A 207 -7.82 -3.81 -35.31
C THR A 207 -8.33 -2.80 -36.34
N PHE A 208 -9.36 -2.07 -36.00
CA PHE A 208 -9.89 -1.02 -36.84
C PHE A 208 -9.35 0.35 -36.46
N THR A 209 -9.09 1.17 -37.46
CA THR A 209 -9.09 2.64 -37.36
C THR A 209 -10.54 3.14 -37.25
N ALA A 210 -10.73 4.39 -36.89
CA ALA A 210 -12.08 4.97 -36.80
C ALA A 210 -12.86 4.89 -38.13
N SER A 211 -12.19 5.08 -39.27
CA SER A 211 -12.84 4.98 -40.59
C SER A 211 -13.26 3.53 -40.92
N GLU A 212 -12.38 2.56 -40.70
CA GLU A 212 -12.69 1.13 -40.91
C GLU A 212 -13.80 0.65 -39.97
N ALA A 213 -13.80 1.11 -38.72
CA ALA A 213 -14.84 0.79 -37.75
C ALA A 213 -16.20 1.33 -38.23
N MET A 214 -16.23 2.55 -38.77
CA MET A 214 -17.45 3.14 -39.30
C MET A 214 -17.96 2.41 -40.54
N GLU A 215 -17.07 2.02 -41.50
CA GLU A 215 -17.42 1.27 -42.68
C GLU A 215 -17.98 -0.11 -42.34
N ASN A 216 -17.54 -0.72 -41.22
CA ASN A 216 -17.93 -2.08 -40.83
C ASN A 216 -18.99 -2.11 -39.71
N GLY A 217 -19.64 -1.01 -39.39
CA GLY A 217 -20.71 -0.94 -38.38
C GLY A 217 -20.23 -1.12 -36.92
N TYR A 218 -18.96 -0.77 -36.64
CA TYR A 218 -18.37 -0.78 -35.30
C TYR A 218 -18.09 0.62 -34.74
N CYS A 219 -18.57 1.64 -35.47
CA CYS A 219 -18.53 3.03 -35.02
C CYS A 219 -19.70 3.78 -35.68
N GLU A 220 -20.55 4.42 -34.90
CA GLU A 220 -21.70 5.17 -35.35
C GLU A 220 -21.34 6.59 -35.80
N GLY A 221 -20.14 7.09 -35.39
CA GLY A 221 -19.73 8.42 -35.84
C GLY A 221 -18.32 8.80 -35.36
N ILE A 222 -17.69 9.65 -36.17
CA ILE A 222 -16.41 10.28 -35.80
C ILE A 222 -16.71 11.57 -35.03
N ALA A 223 -16.11 11.76 -33.86
CA ALA A 223 -16.29 12.91 -32.99
C ALA A 223 -14.95 13.43 -32.50
N GLU A 224 -14.80 14.74 -32.31
CA GLU A 224 -13.57 15.33 -31.79
C GLU A 224 -13.56 15.37 -30.25
N ASN A 225 -14.74 15.41 -29.62
CA ASN A 225 -14.93 15.50 -28.19
C ASN A 225 -16.31 14.99 -27.77
N MET A 226 -16.59 14.93 -26.46
CA MET A 226 -17.88 14.48 -25.93
C MET A 226 -19.05 15.35 -26.39
N GLU A 227 -18.87 16.64 -26.53
CA GLU A 227 -19.89 17.56 -27.00
C GLU A 227 -20.35 17.24 -28.44
N ASP A 228 -19.39 16.77 -29.27
CA ASP A 228 -19.69 16.30 -30.62
C ASP A 228 -20.52 15.01 -30.58
N VAL A 229 -20.22 14.10 -29.66
CA VAL A 229 -21.02 12.89 -29.44
C VAL A 229 -22.45 13.25 -29.06
N ILE A 230 -22.62 14.13 -28.06
CA ILE A 230 -23.95 14.59 -27.61
C ILE A 230 -24.73 15.20 -28.77
N ARG A 231 -24.08 15.97 -29.62
CA ARG A 231 -24.70 16.58 -30.81
C ARG A 231 -25.13 15.54 -31.84
N GLN A 232 -24.29 14.49 -32.07
CA GLN A 232 -24.61 13.39 -33.00
C GLN A 232 -25.75 12.52 -32.47
N LEU A 233 -25.90 12.39 -31.15
CA LEU A 233 -27.06 11.77 -30.50
C LEU A 233 -28.36 12.58 -30.67
N GLY A 234 -28.29 13.79 -31.24
CA GLY A 234 -29.45 14.66 -31.48
C GLY A 234 -29.90 15.43 -30.27
N ILE A 235 -29.14 15.43 -29.19
CA ILE A 235 -29.46 16.12 -27.94
C ILE A 235 -29.04 17.59 -28.06
N LYS A 236 -30.04 18.49 -28.00
CA LYS A 236 -29.79 19.95 -28.19
C LYS A 236 -29.68 20.71 -26.89
N GLU A 237 -30.52 20.37 -25.92
CA GLU A 237 -30.53 20.99 -24.59
C GLU A 237 -30.22 19.89 -23.56
N TYR A 238 -29.15 20.05 -22.83
CA TYR A 238 -28.69 19.06 -21.87
C TYR A 238 -27.96 19.71 -20.70
N THR A 239 -27.96 19.00 -19.59
CA THR A 239 -27.06 19.25 -18.45
C THR A 239 -26.02 18.14 -18.44
N LEU A 240 -24.74 18.49 -18.56
CA LEU A 240 -23.65 17.53 -18.47
C LEU A 240 -23.15 17.45 -17.02
N LYS A 241 -23.21 16.26 -16.44
CA LYS A 241 -22.59 15.95 -15.15
C LYS A 241 -21.54 14.88 -15.35
N SER A 242 -20.35 15.13 -14.84
CA SER A 242 -19.22 14.19 -14.95
C SER A 242 -18.90 13.57 -13.59
N TYR A 243 -18.67 12.26 -13.59
CA TYR A 243 -18.15 11.56 -12.43
C TYR A 243 -16.82 12.17 -11.99
N THR A 244 -16.72 12.45 -10.73
CA THR A 244 -15.46 12.90 -10.13
C THR A 244 -15.11 11.97 -8.97
N PRO A 245 -13.95 11.29 -9.02
CA PRO A 245 -13.53 10.43 -7.92
C PRO A 245 -13.61 11.16 -6.58
N SER A 246 -14.22 10.53 -5.60
CA SER A 246 -14.40 11.08 -4.27
C SER A 246 -13.05 11.41 -3.61
N GLY A 247 -13.06 12.19 -2.55
CA GLY A 247 -11.84 12.42 -1.76
C GLY A 247 -11.26 11.12 -1.22
N MET A 248 -12.12 10.15 -0.92
CA MET A 248 -11.70 8.81 -0.44
C MET A 248 -10.97 8.03 -1.54
N ASP A 249 -11.47 8.05 -2.78
CA ASP A 249 -10.81 7.35 -3.90
C ASP A 249 -9.42 7.88 -4.19
N LYS A 250 -9.27 9.21 -4.10
CA LYS A 250 -7.94 9.84 -4.22
C LYS A 250 -6.99 9.39 -3.11
N VAL A 251 -7.50 9.28 -1.88
CA VAL A 251 -6.70 8.78 -0.73
C VAL A 251 -6.35 7.30 -0.92
N ILE A 252 -7.31 6.47 -1.33
CA ILE A 252 -7.08 5.05 -1.60
C ILE A 252 -6.04 4.90 -2.71
N GLY A 253 -6.22 5.55 -3.86
CA GLY A 253 -5.27 5.50 -4.97
C GLY A 253 -3.87 6.01 -4.60
N PHE A 254 -3.78 7.04 -3.74
CA PHE A 254 -2.50 7.49 -3.21
C PHE A 254 -1.84 6.43 -2.31
N LEU A 255 -2.60 5.78 -1.43
CA LEU A 255 -2.08 4.78 -0.49
C LEU A 255 -1.63 3.48 -1.18
N ILE A 256 -2.25 3.09 -2.28
CA ILE A 256 -1.87 1.90 -3.09
C ILE A 256 -0.59 2.14 -3.91
N ASN A 257 -0.17 3.39 -4.09
CA ASN A 257 1.04 3.69 -4.87
C ASN A 257 2.24 2.90 -4.33
N PRO A 258 2.99 2.17 -5.21
CA PRO A 258 4.09 1.29 -4.78
C PRO A 258 5.17 1.98 -3.94
N VAL A 259 5.46 3.26 -4.23
CA VAL A 259 6.44 4.04 -3.46
C VAL A 259 5.95 4.25 -2.03
N LEU A 260 4.66 4.61 -1.87
CA LEU A 260 4.08 4.82 -0.55
C LEU A 260 3.91 3.49 0.20
N SER A 261 3.48 2.44 -0.48
CA SER A 261 3.46 1.08 0.08
C SER A 261 4.82 0.68 0.64
N GLY A 262 5.90 0.96 -0.10
CA GLY A 262 7.27 0.74 0.39
C GLY A 262 7.60 1.55 1.65
N VAL A 263 7.17 2.81 1.72
CA VAL A 263 7.35 3.64 2.93
C VAL A 263 6.53 3.10 4.10
N LEU A 264 5.29 2.68 3.88
CA LEU A 264 4.46 2.07 4.92
C LEU A 264 5.08 0.78 5.44
N ILE A 265 5.55 -0.11 4.57
CA ILE A 265 6.29 -1.33 4.96
C ILE A 265 7.54 -0.99 5.78
N MET A 266 8.29 0.03 5.38
CA MET A 266 9.46 0.50 6.12
C MET A 266 9.08 0.95 7.55
N ILE A 267 7.96 1.67 7.73
CA ILE A 267 7.47 2.10 9.05
C ILE A 267 6.97 0.89 9.85
N ILE A 268 6.25 -0.05 9.22
CA ILE A 268 5.76 -1.27 9.88
C ILE A 268 6.94 -2.05 10.47
N ILE A 269 7.88 -2.44 9.64
CA ILE A 269 9.01 -3.29 10.05
C ILE A 269 9.97 -2.52 10.97
N GLY A 270 10.30 -1.28 10.59
CA GLY A 270 11.20 -0.44 11.37
C GLY A 270 10.68 -0.12 12.77
N GLY A 271 9.38 0.15 12.90
CA GLY A 271 8.77 0.45 14.19
C GLY A 271 8.60 -0.79 15.08
N ILE A 272 8.21 -1.95 14.51
CA ILE A 272 8.19 -3.23 15.24
C ILE A 272 9.59 -3.53 15.76
N TYR A 273 10.60 -3.46 14.89
CA TYR A 273 12.00 -3.75 15.27
C TYR A 273 12.53 -2.76 16.32
N PHE A 274 12.17 -1.48 16.22
CA PHE A 274 12.54 -0.47 17.22
C PHE A 274 11.96 -0.79 18.59
N GLU A 275 10.67 -1.15 18.66
CA GLU A 275 10.01 -1.52 19.92
C GLU A 275 10.62 -2.79 20.53
N LEU A 276 11.02 -3.78 19.71
CA LEU A 276 11.70 -4.98 20.19
C LEU A 276 13.08 -4.68 20.78
N GLN A 277 13.80 -3.66 20.26
CA GLN A 277 15.09 -3.23 20.81
C GLN A 277 14.95 -2.39 22.08
N SER A 278 13.85 -1.66 22.21
CA SER A 278 13.67 -0.66 23.30
C SER A 278 12.24 -0.78 23.85
N PRO A 279 11.91 -1.90 24.51
CA PRO A 279 10.56 -2.18 24.97
C PRO A 279 10.10 -1.11 25.98
N GLY A 280 8.85 -0.64 25.79
CA GLY A 280 8.20 0.33 26.67
C GLY A 280 8.17 1.76 26.17
N ILE A 281 8.70 2.07 24.99
CA ILE A 281 8.53 3.37 24.34
C ILE A 281 7.10 3.51 23.80
N GLY A 282 6.53 2.46 23.19
CA GLY A 282 5.16 2.35 22.71
C GLY A 282 4.84 3.15 21.45
N PHE A 283 5.47 4.30 21.21
CA PHE A 283 5.22 5.13 20.04
C PHE A 283 5.56 4.45 18.71
N PRO A 284 6.71 3.76 18.56
CA PRO A 284 7.05 3.09 17.31
C PRO A 284 6.08 1.95 16.98
N LEU A 285 5.60 1.24 17.99
CA LEU A 285 4.60 0.19 17.81
C LEU A 285 3.26 0.76 17.32
N ILE A 286 2.80 1.86 17.92
CA ILE A 286 1.57 2.55 17.49
C ILE A 286 1.72 3.02 16.04
N ALA A 287 2.87 3.60 15.67
CA ALA A 287 3.14 4.00 14.29
C ALA A 287 3.11 2.81 13.32
N SER A 288 3.66 1.65 13.72
CA SER A 288 3.62 0.43 12.93
C SER A 288 2.20 -0.10 12.72
N ILE A 289 1.38 -0.10 13.76
CA ILE A 289 -0.02 -0.53 13.68
C ILE A 289 -0.79 0.41 12.74
N LEU A 290 -0.61 1.72 12.88
CA LEU A 290 -1.27 2.68 12.00
C LEU A 290 -0.81 2.53 10.55
N ALA A 291 0.49 2.34 10.32
CA ALA A 291 1.03 2.10 8.99
C ALA A 291 0.51 0.78 8.39
N ALA A 292 0.35 -0.28 9.20
CA ALA A 292 -0.25 -1.54 8.75
C ALA A 292 -1.72 -1.36 8.36
N LEU A 293 -2.51 -0.60 9.11
CA LEU A 293 -3.88 -0.27 8.74
C LEU A 293 -3.94 0.52 7.43
N LEU A 294 -3.08 1.54 7.27
CA LEU A 294 -3.01 2.35 6.04
C LEU A 294 -2.47 1.55 4.85
N TYR A 295 -1.74 0.48 5.08
CA TYR A 295 -1.24 -0.42 4.04
C TYR A 295 -2.30 -1.45 3.61
N PHE A 296 -2.87 -2.21 4.55
CA PHE A 296 -3.78 -3.29 4.23
C PHE A 296 -5.20 -2.84 3.88
N ALA A 297 -5.73 -1.79 4.53
CA ALA A 297 -7.12 -1.38 4.31
C ALA A 297 -7.41 -0.95 2.86
N PRO A 298 -6.59 -0.12 2.19
CA PRO A 298 -6.80 0.23 0.78
C PRO A 298 -6.69 -0.99 -0.14
N LEU A 299 -5.70 -1.86 0.08
CA LEU A 299 -5.50 -3.07 -0.73
C LEU A 299 -6.69 -4.04 -0.59
N TYR A 300 -7.26 -4.15 0.60
CA TYR A 300 -8.45 -4.95 0.87
C TYR A 300 -9.71 -4.35 0.20
N LEU A 301 -9.89 -3.03 0.28
CA LEU A 301 -11.02 -2.33 -0.33
C LEU A 301 -11.01 -2.42 -1.87
N GLU A 302 -9.84 -2.44 -2.48
CA GLU A 302 -9.67 -2.62 -3.92
C GLU A 302 -9.70 -4.11 -4.37
N GLY A 303 -9.86 -5.05 -3.43
CA GLY A 303 -9.86 -6.49 -3.73
C GLY A 303 -8.50 -7.06 -4.12
N MET A 304 -7.42 -6.28 -3.99
CA MET A 304 -6.05 -6.75 -4.26
C MET A 304 -5.53 -7.68 -3.16
N ALA A 305 -5.95 -7.46 -1.92
CA ALA A 305 -5.62 -8.31 -0.77
C ALA A 305 -6.87 -8.96 -0.19
N GLU A 306 -6.76 -10.22 0.20
CA GLU A 306 -7.80 -10.96 0.91
C GLU A 306 -7.45 -11.14 2.39
N ASN A 307 -8.31 -11.83 3.13
CA ASN A 307 -8.12 -12.01 4.57
C ASN A 307 -6.90 -12.89 4.92
N TRP A 308 -6.51 -13.80 4.06
CA TRP A 308 -5.46 -14.79 4.36
C TRP A 308 -4.05 -14.20 4.34
N GLU A 309 -3.75 -13.20 3.52
CA GLU A 309 -2.46 -12.49 3.53
C GLU A 309 -2.27 -11.72 4.84
N LEU A 310 -3.33 -11.04 5.27
CA LEU A 310 -3.34 -10.35 6.56
C LEU A 310 -3.16 -11.33 7.73
N ILE A 311 -3.82 -12.49 7.67
CA ILE A 311 -3.69 -13.54 8.70
C ILE A 311 -2.25 -14.06 8.73
N ILE A 312 -1.63 -14.35 7.59
CA ILE A 312 -0.23 -14.80 7.51
C ILE A 312 0.70 -13.74 8.11
N PHE A 313 0.49 -12.47 7.80
CA PHE A 313 1.26 -11.37 8.36
C PHE A 313 1.14 -11.29 9.89
N ILE A 314 -0.09 -11.37 10.43
CA ILE A 314 -0.34 -11.36 11.89
C ILE A 314 0.29 -12.58 12.56
N VAL A 315 0.16 -13.77 11.98
CA VAL A 315 0.81 -14.99 12.49
C VAL A 315 2.33 -14.81 12.51
N GLY A 316 2.88 -14.18 11.47
CA GLY A 316 4.31 -13.84 11.43
C GLY A 316 4.74 -12.95 12.59
N ILE A 317 3.99 -11.89 12.90
CA ILE A 317 4.26 -11.03 14.07
C ILE A 317 4.21 -11.83 15.37
N ILE A 318 3.18 -12.66 15.56
CA ILE A 318 3.03 -13.49 16.77
C ILE A 318 4.22 -14.42 16.94
N LEU A 319 4.67 -15.09 15.88
CA LEU A 319 5.82 -15.99 15.92
C LEU A 319 7.11 -15.25 16.30
N VAL A 320 7.34 -14.05 15.75
CA VAL A 320 8.49 -13.21 16.13
C VAL A 320 8.40 -12.79 17.59
N MET A 321 7.21 -12.41 18.07
CA MET A 321 7.01 -12.04 19.48
C MET A 321 7.26 -13.23 20.42
N VAL A 322 6.75 -14.42 20.09
CA VAL A 322 7.00 -15.64 20.87
C VAL A 322 8.50 -15.97 20.94
N GLU A 323 9.20 -15.84 19.83
CA GLU A 323 10.65 -16.04 19.77
C GLU A 323 11.40 -15.08 20.70
N VAL A 324 11.09 -13.79 20.62
CA VAL A 324 11.81 -12.75 21.37
C VAL A 324 11.52 -12.81 22.87
N PHE A 325 10.28 -13.12 23.26
CA PHE A 325 9.85 -13.03 24.66
C PHE A 325 9.73 -14.36 25.39
N ALA A 326 9.53 -15.48 24.68
CA ALA A 326 9.27 -16.78 25.29
C ALA A 326 10.39 -17.80 25.08
N ILE A 327 11.15 -17.70 23.98
CA ILE A 327 12.18 -18.69 23.62
C ILE A 327 13.57 -18.07 23.82
N PRO A 328 14.46 -18.66 24.65
CA PRO A 328 15.80 -18.15 24.82
C PRO A 328 16.66 -18.45 23.58
N GLY A 329 17.14 -17.41 22.90
CA GLY A 329 17.94 -17.49 21.67
C GLY A 329 17.07 -17.25 20.43
N PHE A 330 17.71 -17.12 19.24
CA PHE A 330 17.00 -16.94 17.98
C PHE A 330 16.93 -18.27 17.22
N GLY A 331 15.74 -18.81 17.05
CA GLY A 331 15.50 -20.15 16.51
C GLY A 331 14.46 -20.20 15.38
N VAL A 332 13.80 -21.34 15.28
CA VAL A 332 12.91 -21.69 14.15
C VAL A 332 11.67 -20.79 14.12
N ALA A 333 11.11 -20.43 15.27
CA ALA A 333 9.90 -19.62 15.32
C ALA A 333 10.16 -18.18 14.81
N GLY A 334 11.33 -17.60 15.15
CA GLY A 334 11.71 -16.28 14.66
C GLY A 334 11.92 -16.25 13.15
N VAL A 335 12.63 -17.25 12.60
CA VAL A 335 12.82 -17.38 11.15
C VAL A 335 11.49 -17.58 10.44
N ALA A 336 10.63 -18.49 10.92
CA ALA A 336 9.32 -18.75 10.35
C ALA A 336 8.42 -17.49 10.41
N GLY A 337 8.50 -16.74 11.51
CA GLY A 337 7.77 -15.48 11.68
C GLY A 337 8.18 -14.41 10.68
N ILE A 338 9.50 -14.23 10.45
CA ILE A 338 10.00 -13.29 9.45
C ILE A 338 9.54 -13.71 8.04
N ILE A 339 9.65 -15.00 7.71
CA ILE A 339 9.19 -15.52 6.41
C ILE A 339 7.68 -15.25 6.25
N ALA A 340 6.87 -15.54 7.26
CA ALA A 340 5.42 -15.31 7.22
C ALA A 340 5.10 -13.81 7.04
N MET A 341 5.77 -12.91 7.76
CA MET A 341 5.58 -11.46 7.59
C MET A 341 5.92 -11.00 6.18
N VAL A 342 7.07 -11.42 5.64
CA VAL A 342 7.50 -11.08 4.27
C VAL A 342 6.51 -11.65 3.26
N THR A 343 6.05 -12.89 3.46
CA THR A 343 5.07 -13.54 2.58
C THR A 343 3.74 -12.78 2.58
N GLY A 344 3.18 -12.46 3.76
CA GLY A 344 1.91 -11.73 3.86
C GLY A 344 1.99 -10.34 3.20
N LEU A 345 3.07 -9.58 3.44
CA LEU A 345 3.28 -8.28 2.80
C LEU A 345 3.52 -8.38 1.29
N THR A 346 4.18 -9.43 0.82
CA THR A 346 4.46 -9.62 -0.62
C THR A 346 3.19 -10.01 -1.37
N LEU A 347 2.45 -10.96 -0.82
CA LEU A 347 1.25 -11.50 -1.48
C LEU A 347 0.13 -10.47 -1.53
N SER A 348 -0.02 -9.61 -0.51
CA SER A 348 -1.01 -8.53 -0.54
C SER A 348 -0.76 -7.45 -1.62
N LEU A 349 0.42 -7.43 -2.24
CA LEU A 349 0.74 -6.56 -3.40
C LEU A 349 0.54 -7.27 -4.74
N VAL A 350 0.12 -8.53 -4.73
CA VAL A 350 -0.09 -9.36 -5.91
C VAL A 350 -1.56 -9.70 -5.97
N ASP A 351 -2.22 -9.32 -7.05
CA ASP A 351 -3.63 -9.65 -7.26
C ASP A 351 -3.85 -11.17 -7.22
N ASN A 352 -4.87 -11.62 -6.52
CA ASN A 352 -5.17 -13.04 -6.33
C ASN A 352 -5.49 -13.77 -7.65
N VAL A 353 -5.95 -13.07 -8.67
CA VAL A 353 -6.15 -13.59 -10.04
C VAL A 353 -4.87 -14.21 -10.60
N VAL A 354 -3.69 -13.75 -10.18
CA VAL A 354 -2.40 -14.32 -10.58
C VAL A 354 -2.25 -15.77 -10.09
N PHE A 355 -2.87 -16.13 -8.97
CA PHE A 355 -2.78 -17.47 -8.36
C PHE A 355 -3.90 -18.42 -8.80
N GLU A 356 -5.01 -17.91 -9.35
CA GLU A 356 -6.11 -18.74 -9.86
C GLU A 356 -5.78 -19.43 -11.17
N ASN A 357 -4.74 -18.98 -11.90
CA ASN A 357 -4.29 -19.61 -13.11
C ASN A 357 -3.42 -20.85 -12.80
N PRO A 358 -3.84 -22.07 -13.20
CA PRO A 358 -3.12 -23.31 -12.89
C PRO A 358 -1.75 -23.41 -13.55
N GLU A 359 -1.45 -22.60 -14.54
CA GLU A 359 -0.11 -22.42 -15.09
C GLU A 359 0.46 -21.12 -14.52
N PHE A 360 1.15 -21.24 -13.38
CA PHE A 360 1.97 -20.19 -12.82
C PHE A 360 3.04 -19.79 -13.84
N SER A 361 2.65 -18.93 -14.78
CA SER A 361 3.51 -18.51 -15.90
C SER A 361 4.70 -17.71 -15.35
N GLY A 362 5.80 -17.65 -16.10
CA GLY A 362 7.00 -16.90 -15.71
C GLY A 362 6.75 -15.44 -15.33
N GLU A 363 5.56 -14.93 -15.62
CA GLU A 363 5.06 -13.58 -15.31
C GLU A 363 4.48 -13.41 -13.93
N GLY A 364 3.66 -14.35 -13.47
CA GLY A 364 3.22 -14.35 -12.06
C GLY A 364 4.45 -14.35 -11.15
N LEU A 365 5.51 -15.09 -11.57
CA LEU A 365 6.81 -15.03 -10.91
C LEU A 365 7.44 -13.64 -11.01
N GLY A 366 7.34 -12.95 -12.13
CA GLY A 366 7.87 -11.59 -12.32
C GLY A 366 7.20 -10.56 -11.43
N ILE A 367 5.86 -10.59 -11.29
CA ILE A 367 5.11 -9.71 -10.38
C ILE A 367 5.48 -10.04 -8.94
N LEU A 368 5.47 -11.33 -8.58
CA LEU A 368 5.86 -11.78 -7.25
C LEU A 368 7.27 -11.33 -6.89
N MET A 369 8.23 -11.43 -7.82
CA MET A 369 9.61 -10.99 -7.60
C MET A 369 9.74 -9.47 -7.46
N LYS A 370 8.95 -8.69 -8.21
CA LYS A 370 8.89 -7.22 -8.04
C LYS A 370 8.33 -6.85 -6.67
N SER A 371 7.21 -7.44 -6.27
CA SER A 371 6.59 -7.22 -4.95
C SER A 371 7.51 -7.67 -3.82
N LEU A 372 8.12 -8.86 -3.94
CA LEU A 372 9.10 -9.35 -2.99
C LEU A 372 10.32 -8.42 -2.88
N SER A 373 10.84 -7.92 -4.00
CA SER A 373 11.97 -7.00 -3.99
C SER A 373 11.62 -5.68 -3.30
N LEU A 374 10.43 -5.13 -3.54
CA LEU A 374 9.94 -3.94 -2.86
C LEU A 374 9.86 -4.15 -1.34
N VAL A 375 9.28 -5.27 -0.91
CA VAL A 375 9.17 -5.62 0.52
C VAL A 375 10.55 -5.78 1.16
N LEU A 376 11.46 -6.54 0.54
CA LEU A 376 12.80 -6.77 1.07
C LEU A 376 13.64 -5.49 1.16
N VAL A 377 13.58 -4.64 0.13
CA VAL A 377 14.26 -3.34 0.11
C VAL A 377 13.68 -2.43 1.20
N SER A 378 12.36 -2.32 1.30
CA SER A 378 11.68 -1.53 2.32
C SER A 378 11.98 -2.03 3.73
N MET A 379 11.99 -3.35 3.93
CA MET A 379 12.39 -3.98 5.19
C MET A 379 13.83 -3.64 5.57
N LEU A 380 14.77 -3.74 4.63
CA LEU A 380 16.18 -3.40 4.85
C LEU A 380 16.33 -1.93 5.26
N PHE A 381 15.68 -1.01 4.54
CA PHE A 381 15.70 0.41 4.89
C PHE A 381 15.03 0.67 6.25
N GLY A 382 13.93 -0.01 6.57
CA GLY A 382 13.27 0.07 7.87
C GLY A 382 14.18 -0.37 9.02
N LEU A 383 14.91 -1.48 8.85
CA LEU A 383 15.89 -1.96 9.84
C LEU A 383 17.05 -0.98 10.01
N ILE A 384 17.62 -0.47 8.91
CA ILE A 384 18.72 0.51 8.95
C ILE A 384 18.25 1.79 9.65
N LEU A 385 17.08 2.30 9.29
CA LEU A 385 16.50 3.49 9.90
C LEU A 385 16.23 3.30 11.39
N SER A 386 15.69 2.13 11.77
CA SER A 386 15.45 1.78 13.18
C SER A 386 16.75 1.74 13.98
N LEU A 387 17.78 1.08 13.47
CA LEU A 387 19.10 1.04 14.12
C LEU A 387 19.72 2.44 14.28
N TRP A 388 19.61 3.26 13.23
CA TRP A 388 20.08 4.64 13.27
C TRP A 388 19.28 5.48 14.28
N ALA A 389 17.96 5.35 14.25
CA ALA A 389 17.06 6.05 15.17
C ALA A 389 17.31 5.64 16.62
N THR A 390 17.47 4.34 16.90
CA THR A 390 17.80 3.84 18.25
C THR A 390 19.08 4.48 18.76
N ARG A 391 20.15 4.45 17.96
CA ARG A 391 21.43 5.07 18.35
C ARG A 391 21.29 6.57 18.63
N LYS A 392 20.59 7.31 17.76
CA LYS A 392 20.44 8.75 17.89
C LYS A 392 19.48 9.16 19.00
N LEU A 393 18.36 8.48 19.16
CA LEU A 393 17.34 8.80 20.17
C LEU A 393 17.81 8.44 21.59
N MET A 394 18.51 7.30 21.76
CA MET A 394 19.06 6.89 23.05
C MET A 394 20.13 7.84 23.59
N THR A 395 20.79 8.61 22.70
CA THR A 395 21.78 9.62 23.10
C THR A 395 21.16 11.00 23.38
N THR A 396 19.87 11.18 23.10
CA THR A 396 19.19 12.48 23.23
C THR A 396 18.56 12.64 24.63
N THR A 397 18.63 13.83 25.20
CA THR A 397 18.07 14.16 26.52
C THR A 397 16.58 13.88 26.66
N ALA A 398 15.81 13.87 25.55
CA ALA A 398 14.39 13.54 25.53
C ALA A 398 14.10 12.10 26.01
N PHE A 399 15.01 11.16 25.78
CA PHE A 399 14.90 9.76 26.16
C PHE A 399 15.86 9.35 27.28
N SER A 400 16.63 10.30 27.82
CA SER A 400 17.59 10.06 28.92
C SER A 400 16.93 9.51 30.19
N ASN A 401 15.63 9.70 30.38
CA ASN A 401 14.88 9.15 31.51
C ASN A 401 14.50 7.65 31.33
N LEU A 402 14.61 7.10 30.12
CA LEU A 402 14.40 5.67 29.81
C LEU A 402 15.71 4.88 29.81
N SER A 403 16.83 5.54 29.61
CA SER A 403 18.15 4.96 29.84
C SER A 403 18.40 4.97 31.35
N LEU A 404 18.66 3.81 31.94
CA LEU A 404 19.17 3.73 33.30
C LEU A 404 20.43 4.59 33.36
N LYS A 405 20.31 5.78 33.97
CA LYS A 405 21.49 6.55 34.37
C LYS A 405 22.18 5.74 35.46
N SER A 406 23.05 4.85 35.06
CA SER A 406 23.94 4.10 35.95
C SER A 406 25.12 4.97 36.42
N GLU A 407 24.96 6.28 36.37
CA GLU A 407 25.86 7.18 37.07
C GLU A 407 25.43 7.22 38.54
N GLN A 408 26.14 6.45 39.35
CA GLN A 408 26.13 6.60 40.82
C GLN A 408 26.68 8.00 41.13
N GLN A 409 25.80 8.98 41.23
CA GLN A 409 26.20 10.34 41.57
C GLN A 409 26.54 10.40 43.06
N VAL A 410 27.67 11.01 43.38
CA VAL A 410 28.12 11.25 44.77
C VAL A 410 27.04 12.00 45.55
N SER A 411 26.25 12.86 44.91
CA SER A 411 25.07 13.56 45.47
C SER A 411 23.97 12.62 45.99
N ASP A 412 23.88 11.37 45.46
CA ASP A 412 22.84 10.41 45.82
C ASP A 412 23.30 9.41 46.91
N GLY A 413 24.45 9.72 47.56
CA GLY A 413 25.00 8.93 48.69
C GLY A 413 25.83 7.72 48.28
N PHE A 414 26.11 7.53 47.00
CA PHE A 414 27.04 6.51 46.52
C PHE A 414 28.48 7.02 46.64
N ILE A 415 29.11 6.82 47.78
CA ILE A 415 30.52 7.13 48.00
C ILE A 415 31.33 5.89 47.61
N GLY A 416 31.81 5.87 46.36
CA GLY A 416 32.93 4.99 46.01
C GLY A 416 34.16 5.54 46.68
N VAL A 417 34.82 4.75 47.47
CA VAL A 417 36.08 4.98 48.22
C VAL A 417 36.52 6.45 48.32
N GLU A 418 36.50 7.03 49.51
CA GLU A 418 36.96 8.40 49.76
C GLU A 418 38.34 8.62 49.14
N ILE A 419 38.48 9.62 48.30
CA ILE A 419 39.73 10.02 47.62
C ILE A 419 40.78 10.52 48.59
N GLU A 420 40.47 10.68 49.91
CA GLU A 420 41.36 11.13 50.92
C GLU A 420 42.52 10.15 51.22
N GLY A 421 42.42 8.90 50.78
CA GLY A 421 43.46 7.87 51.04
C GLY A 421 44.87 8.17 50.50
N GLY A 422 44.96 8.92 49.39
CA GLY A 422 46.25 9.33 48.83
C GLY A 422 47.01 10.36 49.66
N THR A 423 46.32 11.12 50.50
CA THR A 423 46.90 12.14 51.37
C THR A 423 47.41 11.55 52.71
N LEU A 424 47.12 10.29 52.96
CA LEU A 424 47.54 9.60 54.19
C LEU A 424 48.94 8.96 54.09
N VAL A 425 49.50 8.84 52.91
CA VAL A 425 50.83 8.25 52.70
C VAL A 425 51.88 9.13 53.33
N GLY A 426 52.69 8.54 54.24
CA GLY A 426 53.72 9.21 55.03
C GLY A 426 53.25 9.67 56.42
N GLU A 427 51.95 9.58 56.73
CA GLU A 427 51.43 9.92 58.03
C GLU A 427 51.69 8.85 59.09
N SER A 428 51.95 9.29 60.35
CA SER A 428 52.06 8.41 61.48
C SER A 428 50.71 8.26 62.21
N GLY A 429 50.49 7.07 62.80
CA GLY A 429 49.27 6.73 63.50
C GLY A 429 49.53 5.66 64.57
N THR A 430 48.43 5.05 65.05
CA THR A 430 48.53 3.94 66.04
C THR A 430 47.66 2.77 65.58
N ALA A 431 48.12 1.56 65.82
CA ALA A 431 47.37 0.34 65.59
C ALA A 431 46.18 0.26 66.57
N HIS A 432 44.96 0.34 66.07
CA HIS A 432 43.74 0.23 66.88
C HIS A 432 43.40 -1.21 67.23
N THR A 433 43.70 -2.12 66.34
CA THR A 433 43.60 -3.57 66.53
C THR A 433 44.96 -4.23 66.17
N VAL A 434 45.14 -5.50 66.55
CA VAL A 434 46.28 -6.28 66.10
C VAL A 434 46.18 -6.47 64.58
N LEU A 435 47.28 -6.24 63.83
CA LEU A 435 47.34 -6.51 62.38
C LEU A 435 48.04 -7.83 62.08
N ARG A 436 47.26 -8.86 61.52
CA ARG A 436 47.76 -10.22 61.14
C ARG A 436 47.20 -10.67 59.82
N PRO A 437 47.61 -10.26 58.68
CA PRO A 437 48.24 -9.01 58.35
C PRO A 437 47.27 -7.82 58.36
N SER A 438 45.94 -8.06 58.38
CA SER A 438 44.88 -7.02 58.30
C SER A 438 44.35 -6.65 59.70
N GLY A 439 43.95 -5.39 59.84
CA GLY A 439 43.35 -4.85 61.07
C GLY A 439 42.90 -3.41 60.82
N LYS A 440 42.77 -2.67 61.94
CA LYS A 440 42.39 -1.24 61.88
C LYS A 440 43.45 -0.36 62.52
N VAL A 441 43.73 0.77 61.86
CA VAL A 441 44.65 1.80 62.38
C VAL A 441 43.92 3.13 62.52
N MET A 442 44.39 3.90 63.46
CA MET A 442 43.90 5.28 63.67
C MET A 442 44.95 6.25 63.12
N VAL A 443 44.61 7.00 62.09
CA VAL A 443 45.42 8.05 61.49
C VAL A 443 44.63 9.35 61.49
N ARG A 444 45.21 10.42 61.96
CA ARG A 444 44.52 11.74 62.09
C ARG A 444 43.16 11.68 62.79
N GLY A 445 42.98 10.77 63.75
CA GLY A 445 41.73 10.63 64.52
C GLY A 445 40.62 9.86 63.81
N LYS A 446 40.84 9.36 62.59
CA LYS A 446 39.90 8.49 61.84
C LYS A 446 40.43 7.04 61.79
N LEU A 447 39.50 6.08 61.80
CA LEU A 447 39.79 4.65 61.69
C LEU A 447 39.79 4.25 60.22
N TYR A 448 40.88 3.57 59.81
CA TYR A 448 41.08 3.02 58.47
C TYR A 448 41.34 1.53 58.54
N ASP A 449 40.83 0.79 57.54
CA ASP A 449 41.21 -0.59 57.36
C ASP A 449 42.67 -0.65 56.85
N ALA A 450 43.50 -1.40 57.54
CA ALA A 450 44.92 -1.41 57.30
C ALA A 450 45.47 -2.83 57.15
N LYS A 451 46.56 -2.95 56.39
CA LYS A 451 47.32 -4.16 56.24
C LYS A 451 48.80 -3.88 56.57
N SER A 452 49.37 -4.72 57.43
CA SER A 452 50.80 -4.64 57.71
C SER A 452 51.57 -5.15 56.49
N GLU A 453 52.57 -4.37 56.03
CA GLU A 453 53.47 -4.77 54.94
C GLU A 453 54.48 -5.77 55.41
N TYR A 454 54.98 -5.64 56.65
CA TYR A 454 55.96 -6.56 57.22
C TYR A 454 55.54 -6.91 58.63
N GLY A 455 55.41 -8.24 58.89
CA GLY A 455 55.29 -8.80 60.25
C GLY A 455 53.99 -8.48 60.99
N LEU A 456 53.95 -8.77 62.28
CA LEU A 456 52.86 -8.53 63.19
C LEU A 456 53.05 -7.16 63.82
N ILE A 457 51.92 -6.42 63.91
CA ILE A 457 51.85 -5.14 64.63
C ILE A 457 50.79 -5.31 65.71
N ASP A 458 51.22 -5.11 66.98
CA ASP A 458 50.33 -5.21 68.14
C ASP A 458 49.47 -3.98 68.30
N ARG A 459 48.37 -4.14 69.04
CA ARG A 459 47.47 -3.01 69.36
C ARG A 459 48.20 -1.97 70.19
N GLY A 460 48.14 -0.71 69.74
CA GLY A 460 48.80 0.42 70.39
C GLY A 460 50.19 0.76 69.86
N ASP A 461 50.75 -0.10 69.02
CA ASP A 461 52.04 0.20 68.37
C ASP A 461 51.94 1.40 67.44
N PRO A 462 52.94 2.26 67.39
CA PRO A 462 53.02 3.35 66.42
C PRO A 462 53.23 2.78 65.02
N ILE A 463 52.56 3.34 64.04
CA ILE A 463 52.62 2.93 62.66
C ILE A 463 52.82 4.11 61.74
N LYS A 464 53.39 3.82 60.55
CA LYS A 464 53.51 4.76 59.47
C LYS A 464 52.84 4.22 58.20
N VAL A 465 52.01 5.03 57.55
CA VAL A 465 51.37 4.69 56.30
C VAL A 465 52.34 4.83 55.16
N ILE A 466 52.55 3.71 54.42
CA ILE A 466 53.49 3.66 53.30
C ILE A 466 52.80 3.67 51.96
N ARG A 467 51.54 3.19 51.88
CA ARG A 467 50.82 3.07 50.63
C ARG A 467 49.30 3.02 50.91
N PHE A 468 48.52 3.52 49.96
CA PHE A 468 47.07 3.37 49.92
C PHE A 468 46.64 2.72 48.63
N GLU A 469 45.95 1.59 48.70
CA GLU A 469 45.52 0.83 47.52
C GLU A 469 44.19 0.12 47.78
N SER A 470 43.27 0.17 46.83
CA SER A 470 41.97 -0.53 46.91
C SER A 470 41.16 -0.26 48.18
N GLY A 471 41.22 0.98 48.72
CA GLY A 471 40.46 1.37 49.91
C GLY A 471 41.09 0.95 51.24
N GLN A 472 42.31 0.38 51.24
CA GLN A 472 43.08 -0.01 52.45
C GLN A 472 44.40 0.74 52.55
N VAL A 473 44.79 1.06 53.77
CA VAL A 473 46.13 1.61 54.06
C VAL A 473 47.11 0.50 54.34
N TYR A 474 48.30 0.57 53.75
CA TYR A 474 49.40 -0.29 54.04
C TYR A 474 50.35 0.39 55.00
N VAL A 475 50.66 -0.28 56.10
CA VAL A 475 51.39 0.31 57.20
C VAL A 475 52.60 -0.53 57.64
N VAL A 476 53.61 0.12 58.17
CA VAL A 476 54.74 -0.49 58.86
C VAL A 476 54.81 -0.01 60.28
N LYS A 477 55.42 -0.81 61.18
CA LYS A 477 55.70 -0.39 62.54
C LYS A 477 56.81 0.68 62.49
N GLU A 478 56.57 1.80 63.15
CA GLU A 478 57.51 2.93 63.23
C GLU A 478 58.63 2.66 64.26
#